data_8a31fb8fd3ae52125cd0764508f1b738
#
_entry.id   8a31fb8fd3ae52125cd0764508f1b738
#
_cell.length_a   1.000
_cell.length_b   1.000
_cell.length_c   1.000
_cell.angle_alpha   90.00
_cell.angle_beta   90.00
_cell.angle_gamma   90.00
#
_symmetry.space_group_name_H-M   'P 1'
#
loop_
_entity.id
_entity.type
_entity.pdbx_description
1 polymer ?
#
loop_
_entity_poly.entity_id
_entity_poly.type
_entity_poly.pdbx_seq_one_letter_code
_entity_poly.pdbx_strand_id
1 'polypeptide(L)'
;MELPLLAVMPGLLIWLSILLLPWRPWSTRESLDSQSTILDRDLSDITVLIPARNEALTITETLSALKNQGDNLNVILVNDQSTDDTAKLAKSVNLEQLDIISGKELAEGWSGKLWALEQGREHVKTPYLILLDADIVLENNLIPVVLEKVRNEQLQMLSLMAFLKMKTFWEKLLMPAFIFFFKLLYPFHLSNRPSSFVAAAAGGFIFIETKVLEELGGFSCIKNALIDDCSLAKQIKKNKHKTWTGMTHSAMSIRSYETLSSIWQMVARTAYTQLFYSPLLLLLCTLLMVAAFGIPILALLQSQSPVFTSGIVILGLQIVCYLPTLRYYSMNPIYALLLPFIGVLYLVMTWSSAYRYYFAKGANWKGRYYS
;
A
#
# COMPACT_ATOMS: atom_id res chain seq x y z
N MET A 1 -25.03 24.12 -22.53
CA MET A 1 -23.69 24.46 -23.05
C MET A 1 -23.13 23.18 -23.66
N GLU A 2 -22.92 23.19 -24.98
CA GLU A 2 -22.41 22.03 -25.69
C GLU A 2 -20.92 21.88 -25.41
N LEU A 3 -20.51 20.66 -25.02
CA LEU A 3 -19.11 20.34 -24.79
C LEU A 3 -18.43 20.17 -26.17
N PRO A 4 -17.35 20.90 -26.47
CA PRO A 4 -16.66 20.72 -27.75
C PRO A 4 -15.93 19.38 -27.77
N LEU A 5 -15.86 18.72 -28.93
CA LEU A 5 -15.16 17.43 -29.10
C LEU A 5 -13.70 17.49 -28.60
N LEU A 6 -13.02 18.62 -28.83
CA LEU A 6 -11.65 18.85 -28.36
C LEU A 6 -11.48 18.73 -26.83
N ALA A 7 -12.52 19.00 -26.04
CA ALA A 7 -12.45 18.87 -24.59
C ALA A 7 -12.40 17.40 -24.12
N VAL A 8 -12.90 16.46 -24.94
CA VAL A 8 -12.93 15.03 -24.60
C VAL A 8 -11.63 14.33 -24.98
N MET A 9 -10.88 14.88 -25.96
CA MET A 9 -9.66 14.26 -26.49
C MET A 9 -8.58 13.98 -25.42
N PRO A 10 -8.29 14.87 -24.45
CA PRO A 10 -7.31 14.57 -23.40
C PRO A 10 -7.68 13.31 -22.59
N GLY A 11 -8.95 13.14 -22.23
CA GLY A 11 -9.42 11.95 -21.52
C GLY A 11 -9.23 10.66 -22.34
N LEU A 12 -9.53 10.72 -23.64
CA LEU A 12 -9.30 9.60 -24.55
C LEU A 12 -7.82 9.25 -24.65
N LEU A 13 -6.95 10.24 -24.82
CA LEU A 13 -5.50 10.03 -24.89
C LEU A 13 -4.94 9.45 -23.59
N ILE A 14 -5.39 9.93 -22.43
CA ILE A 14 -4.97 9.39 -21.14
C ILE A 14 -5.30 7.89 -21.05
N TRP A 15 -6.53 7.50 -21.32
CA TRP A 15 -6.96 6.11 -21.17
C TRP A 15 -6.39 5.18 -22.24
N LEU A 16 -6.24 5.62 -23.48
CA LEU A 16 -5.50 4.88 -24.50
C LEU A 16 -4.04 4.69 -24.10
N SER A 17 -3.40 5.76 -23.58
CA SER A 17 -2.02 5.65 -23.08
C SER A 17 -1.93 4.62 -21.96
N ILE A 18 -2.79 4.68 -20.94
CA ILE A 18 -2.80 3.72 -19.82
C ILE A 18 -2.96 2.29 -20.34
N LEU A 19 -3.86 2.05 -21.29
CA LEU A 19 -4.09 0.72 -21.86
C LEU A 19 -2.90 0.19 -22.63
N LEU A 20 -2.24 1.04 -23.42
CA LEU A 20 -1.17 0.66 -24.35
C LEU A 20 0.23 0.65 -23.69
N LEU A 21 0.38 1.21 -22.49
CA LEU A 21 1.68 1.21 -21.78
C LEU A 21 2.26 -0.21 -21.68
N PRO A 22 3.52 -0.43 -22.12
CA PRO A 22 4.12 -1.77 -22.16
C PRO A 22 4.26 -2.43 -20.79
N TRP A 23 4.37 -1.64 -19.72
CA TRP A 23 4.41 -2.12 -18.33
C TRP A 23 3.04 -2.40 -17.72
N ARG A 24 1.95 -2.16 -18.46
CA ARG A 24 0.56 -2.51 -18.10
C ARG A 24 0.22 -2.25 -16.63
N PRO A 25 0.20 -1.00 -16.16
CA PRO A 25 0.00 -0.68 -14.73
C PRO A 25 -1.37 -1.15 -14.20
N TRP A 26 -2.30 -1.39 -15.09
CA TRP A 26 -3.63 -1.93 -14.81
C TRP A 26 -3.65 -3.45 -14.58
N SER A 27 -2.58 -4.19 -14.91
CA SER A 27 -2.53 -5.66 -14.77
C SER A 27 -2.30 -6.10 -13.32
N THR A 28 -2.66 -7.35 -13.02
CA THR A 28 -2.44 -8.00 -11.71
C THR A 28 -1.45 -9.15 -11.82
N ARG A 29 -0.48 -9.07 -12.74
CA ARG A 29 0.48 -10.15 -13.04
C ARG A 29 1.54 -10.34 -11.94
N GLU A 30 1.96 -9.24 -11.35
CA GLU A 30 2.94 -9.26 -10.27
C GLU A 30 2.21 -9.69 -9.00
N SER A 31 2.15 -11.00 -8.75
CA SER A 31 1.52 -11.59 -7.57
C SER A 31 2.35 -12.77 -7.04
N LEU A 32 2.25 -12.99 -5.74
CA LEU A 32 2.88 -14.11 -5.03
C LEU A 32 1.97 -14.55 -3.90
N ASP A 33 1.49 -15.78 -3.98
CA ASP A 33 0.63 -16.37 -2.96
C ASP A 33 1.32 -17.58 -2.30
N SER A 34 0.85 -17.98 -1.13
CA SER A 34 1.30 -19.18 -0.44
C SER A 34 1.06 -20.44 -1.29
N GLN A 35 1.84 -21.46 -1.06
CA GLN A 35 1.74 -22.73 -1.75
C GLN A 35 1.52 -23.86 -0.74
N SER A 36 0.80 -24.90 -1.17
CA SER A 36 0.56 -26.09 -0.35
C SER A 36 1.78 -27.03 -0.30
N THR A 37 2.81 -26.78 -1.13
CA THR A 37 4.03 -27.59 -1.19
C THR A 37 4.82 -27.41 0.10
N ILE A 38 5.36 -28.53 0.62
CA ILE A 38 6.24 -28.50 1.80
C ILE A 38 7.57 -27.90 1.36
N LEU A 39 7.82 -26.67 1.79
CA LEU A 39 9.10 -25.99 1.68
C LEU A 39 9.93 -26.22 2.94
N ASP A 40 11.18 -25.77 2.92
CA ASP A 40 12.00 -25.68 4.13
C ASP A 40 11.24 -24.87 5.19
N ARG A 41 11.01 -25.49 6.34
CA ARG A 41 10.22 -24.91 7.42
C ARG A 41 11.07 -24.23 8.49
N ASP A 42 12.40 -24.38 8.43
CA ASP A 42 13.28 -23.68 9.36
C ASP A 42 13.40 -22.20 8.97
N LEU A 43 12.86 -21.35 9.84
CA LEU A 43 12.83 -19.89 9.69
C LEU A 43 13.74 -19.20 10.72
N SER A 44 14.73 -19.91 11.28
CA SER A 44 15.68 -19.37 12.26
C SER A 44 16.47 -18.16 11.78
N ASP A 45 16.65 -18.04 10.45
CA ASP A 45 17.29 -16.91 9.78
C ASP A 45 16.40 -15.66 9.66
N ILE A 46 15.15 -15.70 10.12
CA ILE A 46 14.17 -14.63 9.92
C ILE A 46 13.69 -14.07 11.26
N THR A 47 13.64 -12.75 11.35
CA THR A 47 12.91 -12.03 12.41
C THR A 47 11.74 -11.26 11.81
N VAL A 48 10.54 -11.43 12.38
CA VAL A 48 9.37 -10.60 12.07
C VAL A 48 9.31 -9.47 13.10
N LEU A 49 9.33 -8.22 12.63
CA LEU A 49 9.26 -7.02 13.46
C LEU A 49 7.89 -6.34 13.29
N ILE A 50 7.16 -6.22 14.39
CA ILE A 50 5.78 -5.70 14.42
C ILE A 50 5.72 -4.45 15.29
N PRO A 51 5.53 -3.25 14.72
CA PRO A 51 5.22 -2.05 15.48
C PRO A 51 3.73 -2.05 15.85
N ALA A 52 3.41 -2.00 17.15
CA ALA A 52 2.03 -2.04 17.61
C ALA A 52 1.71 -0.85 18.54
N ARG A 53 0.63 -0.14 18.24
CA ARG A 53 0.05 0.91 19.09
C ARG A 53 -1.47 0.86 19.02
N ASN A 54 -2.10 0.50 20.14
CA ASN A 54 -3.55 0.36 20.24
C ASN A 54 -4.11 -0.57 19.15
N GLU A 55 -3.63 -1.82 19.15
CA GLU A 55 -3.97 -2.89 18.20
C GLU A 55 -4.62 -4.11 18.89
N ALA A 56 -5.26 -3.89 20.05
CA ALA A 56 -5.91 -4.97 20.81
C ALA A 56 -6.91 -5.79 19.98
N LEU A 57 -7.54 -5.19 18.97
CA LEU A 57 -8.52 -5.83 18.10
C LEU A 57 -7.92 -6.79 17.07
N THR A 58 -6.63 -6.64 16.72
CA THR A 58 -6.00 -7.32 15.58
C THR A 58 -4.82 -8.19 15.97
N ILE A 59 -4.06 -7.80 16.99
CA ILE A 59 -2.76 -8.37 17.32
C ILE A 59 -2.80 -9.88 17.58
N THR A 60 -3.88 -10.39 18.18
CA THR A 60 -4.03 -11.82 18.47
C THR A 60 -4.12 -12.66 17.20
N GLU A 61 -4.90 -12.20 16.19
CA GLU A 61 -5.01 -12.89 14.91
C GLU A 61 -3.69 -12.86 14.15
N THR A 62 -3.03 -11.70 14.11
CA THR A 62 -1.73 -11.51 13.44
C THR A 62 -0.67 -12.44 14.03
N LEU A 63 -0.49 -12.46 15.35
CA LEU A 63 0.49 -13.32 16.01
C LEU A 63 0.14 -14.81 15.91
N SER A 64 -1.15 -15.16 15.97
CA SER A 64 -1.58 -16.56 15.81
C SER A 64 -1.29 -17.10 14.42
N ALA A 65 -1.39 -16.27 13.39
CA ALA A 65 -1.06 -16.66 12.01
C ALA A 65 0.44 -16.93 11.83
N LEU A 66 1.32 -16.32 12.62
CA LEU A 66 2.76 -16.55 12.55
C LEU A 66 3.16 -17.94 13.07
N LYS A 67 2.39 -18.55 13.96
CA LYS A 67 2.64 -19.92 14.44
C LYS A 67 2.67 -20.97 13.33
N ASN A 68 1.95 -20.70 12.25
CA ASN A 68 1.76 -21.66 11.16
C ASN A 68 2.67 -21.38 9.95
N GLN A 69 3.64 -20.47 10.09
CA GLN A 69 4.54 -20.15 8.98
C GLN A 69 5.70 -21.14 8.84
N GLY A 70 6.21 -21.65 9.94
CA GLY A 70 7.35 -22.56 10.01
C GLY A 70 7.91 -22.65 11.43
N ASP A 71 9.05 -23.30 11.54
CA ASP A 71 9.70 -23.55 12.82
C ASP A 71 10.78 -22.47 13.10
N ASN A 72 11.09 -22.21 14.35
CA ASN A 72 12.16 -21.29 14.79
C ASN A 72 12.03 -19.82 14.33
N LEU A 73 10.82 -19.35 13.98
CA LEU A 73 10.59 -17.98 13.55
C LEU A 73 10.73 -17.01 14.72
N ASN A 74 11.68 -16.08 14.65
CA ASN A 74 11.82 -15.02 15.65
C ASN A 74 10.80 -13.92 15.43
N VAL A 75 10.16 -13.44 16.49
CA VAL A 75 9.16 -12.36 16.42
C VAL A 75 9.48 -11.30 17.46
N ILE A 76 9.59 -10.06 17.05
CA ILE A 76 9.77 -8.90 17.92
C ILE A 76 8.54 -8.00 17.77
N LEU A 77 7.81 -7.79 18.85
CA LEU A 77 6.71 -6.84 18.91
C LEU A 77 7.16 -5.62 19.70
N VAL A 78 7.12 -4.45 19.08
CA VAL A 78 7.38 -3.18 19.76
C VAL A 78 6.05 -2.55 20.15
N ASN A 79 5.73 -2.62 21.45
CA ASN A 79 4.57 -1.96 22.01
C ASN A 79 4.84 -0.46 22.17
N ASP A 80 4.45 0.33 21.20
CA ASP A 80 4.66 1.79 21.16
C ASP A 80 3.67 2.51 22.10
N GLN A 81 3.83 2.29 23.41
CA GLN A 81 3.03 2.96 24.46
C GLN A 81 1.52 2.80 24.23
N SER A 82 1.06 1.59 23.95
CA SER A 82 -0.38 1.30 23.87
C SER A 82 -1.07 1.57 25.21
N THR A 83 -2.27 2.12 25.13
CA THR A 83 -3.15 2.42 26.29
C THR A 83 -4.28 1.39 26.43
N ASP A 84 -4.37 0.44 25.49
CA ASP A 84 -5.30 -0.67 25.50
C ASP A 84 -4.62 -2.00 25.88
N ASP A 85 -5.32 -3.12 25.76
CA ASP A 85 -4.82 -4.45 26.12
C ASP A 85 -3.84 -5.06 25.10
N THR A 86 -3.29 -4.29 24.15
CA THR A 86 -2.40 -4.81 23.07
C THR A 86 -1.29 -5.72 23.60
N ALA A 87 -0.50 -5.27 24.58
CA ALA A 87 0.64 -6.04 25.12
C ALA A 87 0.18 -7.29 25.89
N LYS A 88 -0.92 -7.21 26.61
CA LYS A 88 -1.52 -8.33 27.35
C LYS A 88 -2.01 -9.43 26.41
N LEU A 89 -2.73 -9.03 25.36
CA LEU A 89 -3.24 -9.95 24.34
C LEU A 89 -2.10 -10.58 23.53
N ALA A 90 -1.06 -9.81 23.19
CA ALA A 90 0.12 -10.35 22.52
C ALA A 90 0.78 -11.46 23.33
N LYS A 91 0.96 -11.27 24.64
CA LYS A 91 1.53 -12.29 25.55
C LYS A 91 0.66 -13.55 25.62
N SER A 92 -0.67 -13.41 25.58
CA SER A 92 -1.59 -14.53 25.71
C SER A 92 -1.57 -15.50 24.51
N VAL A 93 -0.99 -15.10 23.37
CA VAL A 93 -0.88 -15.97 22.19
C VAL A 93 0.10 -17.12 22.41
N ASN A 94 1.04 -17.03 23.38
CA ASN A 94 2.07 -18.05 23.67
C ASN A 94 2.83 -18.48 22.40
N LEU A 95 3.40 -17.53 21.67
CA LEU A 95 4.33 -17.77 20.57
C LEU A 95 5.74 -17.96 21.16
N GLU A 96 6.40 -19.08 20.86
CA GLU A 96 7.63 -19.52 21.56
C GLU A 96 8.78 -18.50 21.47
N GLN A 97 8.97 -17.89 20.32
CA GLN A 97 10.07 -16.94 20.10
C GLN A 97 9.55 -15.50 19.93
N LEU A 98 8.63 -15.09 20.83
CA LEU A 98 8.08 -13.74 20.86
C LEU A 98 8.75 -12.89 21.93
N ASP A 99 9.48 -11.86 21.50
CA ASP A 99 9.99 -10.79 22.34
C ASP A 99 9.08 -9.57 22.25
N ILE A 100 8.60 -9.09 23.39
CA ILE A 100 7.79 -7.86 23.48
C ILE A 100 8.61 -6.75 24.11
N ILE A 101 8.91 -5.74 23.31
CA ILE A 101 9.69 -4.57 23.69
C ILE A 101 8.75 -3.41 24.02
N SER A 102 8.98 -2.76 25.17
CA SER A 102 8.28 -1.50 25.49
C SER A 102 8.94 -0.34 24.75
N GLY A 103 8.18 0.32 23.87
CA GLY A 103 8.64 1.47 23.11
C GLY A 103 8.96 2.68 24.01
N LYS A 104 10.05 3.37 23.69
CA LYS A 104 10.44 4.64 24.31
C LYS A 104 9.58 5.79 23.79
N GLU A 105 9.62 6.92 24.47
CA GLU A 105 8.96 8.15 23.98
C GLU A 105 9.43 8.51 22.57
N LEU A 106 8.51 9.14 21.81
CA LEU A 106 8.78 9.51 20.43
C LEU A 106 9.95 10.51 20.37
N ALA A 107 11.01 10.12 19.68
CA ALA A 107 12.15 11.00 19.47
C ALA A 107 11.81 12.12 18.46
N GLU A 108 12.43 13.28 18.63
CA GLU A 108 12.22 14.44 17.77
C GLU A 108 12.57 14.13 16.30
N GLY A 109 11.67 14.54 15.41
CA GLY A 109 11.81 14.35 13.97
C GLY A 109 11.53 12.92 13.48
N TRP A 110 11.01 12.02 14.33
CA TRP A 110 10.60 10.68 13.94
C TRP A 110 9.07 10.56 13.79
N SER A 111 8.63 9.75 12.83
CA SER A 111 7.25 9.26 12.84
C SER A 111 7.12 8.09 13.83
N GLY A 112 5.95 7.94 14.48
CA GLY A 112 5.77 6.94 15.53
C GLY A 112 6.04 5.51 15.06
N LYS A 113 5.54 5.13 13.88
CA LYS A 113 5.78 3.80 13.30
C LYS A 113 7.27 3.56 13.06
N LEU A 114 7.96 4.51 12.43
CA LEU A 114 9.38 4.36 12.12
C LEU A 114 10.25 4.36 13.38
N TRP A 115 9.86 5.13 14.42
CA TRP A 115 10.56 5.09 15.71
C TRP A 115 10.41 3.74 16.40
N ALA A 116 9.22 3.15 16.38
CA ALA A 116 9.01 1.81 16.91
C ALA A 116 9.83 0.76 16.13
N LEU A 117 9.82 0.84 14.78
CA LEU A 117 10.63 -0.05 13.94
C LEU A 117 12.14 0.09 14.22
N GLU A 118 12.65 1.32 14.40
CA GLU A 118 14.07 1.52 14.71
C GLU A 118 14.47 0.91 16.03
N GLN A 119 13.66 1.07 17.08
CA GLN A 119 13.90 0.45 18.38
C GLN A 119 13.93 -1.09 18.30
N GLY A 120 12.97 -1.67 17.54
CA GLY A 120 12.93 -3.12 17.35
C GLY A 120 14.11 -3.63 16.52
N ARG A 121 14.56 -2.87 15.51
CA ARG A 121 15.71 -3.21 14.66
C ARG A 121 16.99 -3.45 15.47
N GLU A 122 17.22 -2.69 16.53
CA GLU A 122 18.38 -2.86 17.39
C GLU A 122 18.47 -4.26 18.05
N HIS A 123 17.36 -4.98 18.11
CA HIS A 123 17.27 -6.33 18.67
C HIS A 123 17.32 -7.44 17.61
N VAL A 124 17.29 -7.10 16.33
CA VAL A 124 17.35 -8.06 15.22
C VAL A 124 18.77 -8.61 15.07
N LYS A 125 18.90 -9.94 15.05
CA LYS A 125 20.18 -10.66 14.93
C LYS A 125 20.25 -11.56 13.70
N THR A 126 19.12 -11.71 13.02
CA THR A 126 18.97 -12.62 11.87
C THR A 126 19.34 -11.93 10.56
N PRO A 127 19.79 -12.69 9.54
CA PRO A 127 20.13 -12.13 8.23
C PRO A 127 18.95 -11.53 7.48
N TYR A 128 17.72 -11.93 7.82
CA TYR A 128 16.51 -11.45 7.17
C TYR A 128 15.53 -10.85 8.19
N LEU A 129 14.89 -9.77 7.78
CA LEU A 129 13.90 -9.04 8.56
C LEU A 129 12.60 -8.93 7.76
N ILE A 130 11.47 -9.24 8.39
CA ILE A 130 10.13 -8.94 7.87
C ILE A 130 9.52 -7.82 8.71
N LEU A 131 9.19 -6.69 8.07
CA LEU A 131 8.35 -5.66 8.66
C LEU A 131 6.90 -6.05 8.40
N LEU A 132 6.12 -6.25 9.46
CA LEU A 132 4.74 -6.69 9.40
C LEU A 132 3.86 -5.73 10.20
N ASP A 133 2.80 -5.19 9.58
CA ASP A 133 1.83 -4.38 10.31
C ASP A 133 0.99 -5.27 11.25
N ALA A 134 0.61 -4.73 12.41
CA ALA A 134 -0.09 -5.45 13.48
C ALA A 134 -1.53 -5.89 13.14
N ASP A 135 -2.00 -5.57 11.94
CA ASP A 135 -3.31 -5.94 11.40
C ASP A 135 -3.22 -6.82 10.14
N ILE A 136 -2.04 -7.41 9.89
CA ILE A 136 -1.82 -8.32 8.75
C ILE A 136 -1.80 -9.77 9.23
N VAL A 137 -2.69 -10.57 8.66
CA VAL A 137 -2.79 -12.01 8.89
C VAL A 137 -2.21 -12.75 7.67
N LEU A 138 -1.27 -13.64 7.91
CA LEU A 138 -0.61 -14.42 6.87
C LEU A 138 -1.27 -15.80 6.73
N GLU A 139 -1.52 -16.23 5.51
CA GLU A 139 -1.84 -17.63 5.23
C GLU A 139 -0.62 -18.52 5.51
N ASN A 140 -0.88 -19.79 5.81
CA ASN A 140 0.17 -20.76 6.11
C ASN A 140 1.20 -20.85 4.97
N ASN A 141 2.47 -21.00 5.32
CA ASN A 141 3.60 -21.14 4.39
C ASN A 141 3.90 -19.93 3.49
N LEU A 142 3.38 -18.74 3.76
CA LEU A 142 3.72 -17.56 2.95
C LEU A 142 5.19 -17.16 3.13
N ILE A 143 5.70 -17.17 4.37
CA ILE A 143 7.09 -16.77 4.66
C ILE A 143 8.09 -17.70 3.94
N PRO A 144 7.98 -19.03 3.99
CA PRO A 144 8.82 -19.93 3.19
C PRO A 144 8.81 -19.63 1.68
N VAL A 145 7.64 -19.36 1.09
CA VAL A 145 7.52 -19.02 -0.34
C VAL A 145 8.22 -17.70 -0.66
N VAL A 146 8.09 -16.71 0.22
CA VAL A 146 8.80 -15.43 0.08
C VAL A 146 10.31 -15.64 0.17
N LEU A 147 10.79 -16.44 1.14
CA LEU A 147 12.21 -16.73 1.32
C LEU A 147 12.78 -17.44 0.09
N GLU A 148 12.06 -18.44 -0.45
CA GLU A 148 12.46 -19.14 -1.67
C GLU A 148 12.59 -18.16 -2.85
N LYS A 149 11.61 -17.30 -3.08
CA LYS A 149 11.66 -16.29 -4.14
C LYS A 149 12.83 -15.33 -3.95
N VAL A 150 13.05 -14.85 -2.74
CA VAL A 150 14.16 -13.93 -2.42
C VAL A 150 15.50 -14.57 -2.74
N ARG A 151 15.71 -15.84 -2.32
CA ARG A 151 16.94 -16.59 -2.59
C ARG A 151 17.14 -16.86 -4.10
N ASN A 152 16.10 -17.34 -4.78
CA ASN A 152 16.16 -17.68 -6.20
C ASN A 152 16.41 -16.47 -7.11
N GLU A 153 15.79 -15.32 -6.81
CA GLU A 153 15.93 -14.10 -7.61
C GLU A 153 17.01 -13.15 -7.08
N GLN A 154 17.65 -13.51 -5.96
CA GLN A 154 18.67 -12.67 -5.28
C GLN A 154 18.14 -11.28 -4.99
N LEU A 155 16.98 -11.21 -4.35
CA LEU A 155 16.34 -9.95 -3.97
C LEU A 155 16.84 -9.49 -2.60
N GLN A 156 17.08 -8.20 -2.45
CA GLN A 156 17.40 -7.58 -1.17
C GLN A 156 16.16 -7.05 -0.46
N MET A 157 15.08 -6.80 -1.20
CA MET A 157 13.79 -6.43 -0.65
C MET A 157 12.66 -7.04 -1.46
N LEU A 158 11.65 -7.55 -0.77
CA LEU A 158 10.40 -7.99 -1.36
C LEU A 158 9.23 -7.38 -0.58
N SER A 159 8.26 -6.78 -1.26
CA SER A 159 7.06 -6.24 -0.62
C SER A 159 5.79 -6.84 -1.22
N LEU A 160 4.84 -7.18 -0.37
CA LEU A 160 3.53 -7.69 -0.76
C LEU A 160 2.45 -6.68 -0.42
N MET A 161 1.67 -6.30 -1.43
CA MET A 161 0.44 -5.55 -1.25
C MET A 161 -0.60 -6.48 -0.65
N ALA A 162 -0.88 -6.31 0.63
CA ALA A 162 -1.84 -7.15 1.35
C ALA A 162 -3.23 -7.09 0.73
N PHE A 163 -3.91 -8.22 0.75
CA PHE A 163 -5.31 -8.32 0.34
C PHE A 163 -6.20 -7.57 1.34
N LEU A 164 -7.01 -6.65 0.84
CA LEU A 164 -7.91 -5.86 1.66
C LEU A 164 -9.27 -6.54 1.76
N LYS A 165 -9.74 -6.81 2.98
CA LYS A 165 -11.12 -7.26 3.20
C LYS A 165 -12.09 -6.14 2.86
N MET A 166 -13.06 -6.41 1.99
CA MET A 166 -14.04 -5.44 1.52
C MET A 166 -15.45 -5.94 1.88
N LYS A 167 -15.95 -5.53 3.03
CA LYS A 167 -17.27 -5.98 3.57
C LYS A 167 -18.37 -4.98 3.25
N THR A 168 -18.12 -3.70 3.51
CA THR A 168 -19.12 -2.63 3.38
C THR A 168 -19.23 -2.11 1.95
N PHE A 169 -20.29 -1.34 1.68
CA PHE A 169 -20.49 -0.69 0.39
C PHE A 169 -19.31 0.24 0.04
N TRP A 170 -18.85 1.06 1.00
CA TRP A 170 -17.77 2.02 0.76
C TRP A 170 -16.44 1.34 0.51
N GLU A 171 -16.12 0.26 1.23
CA GLU A 171 -14.94 -0.55 0.96
C GLU A 171 -14.98 -1.16 -0.43
N LYS A 172 -16.10 -1.80 -0.82
CA LYS A 172 -16.27 -2.40 -2.15
C LYS A 172 -16.18 -1.39 -3.28
N LEU A 173 -16.64 -0.17 -3.05
CA LEU A 173 -16.61 0.90 -4.05
C LEU A 173 -15.20 1.50 -4.19
N LEU A 174 -14.52 1.80 -3.09
CA LEU A 174 -13.34 2.66 -3.09
C LEU A 174 -12.01 1.89 -2.95
N MET A 175 -11.97 0.79 -2.20
CA MET A 175 -10.69 0.12 -1.95
C MET A 175 -10.07 -0.55 -3.19
N PRO A 176 -10.83 -1.19 -4.11
CA PRO A 176 -10.24 -1.67 -5.36
C PRO A 176 -9.65 -0.53 -6.20
N ALA A 177 -10.30 0.64 -6.20
CA ALA A 177 -9.80 1.81 -6.91
C ALA A 177 -8.56 2.40 -6.23
N PHE A 178 -8.44 2.35 -4.91
CA PHE A 178 -7.22 2.71 -4.19
C PHE A 178 -6.02 1.92 -4.71
N ILE A 179 -6.16 0.59 -4.79
CA ILE A 179 -5.10 -0.29 -5.31
C ILE A 179 -4.82 -0.01 -6.80
N PHE A 180 -5.87 0.22 -7.59
CA PHE A 180 -5.73 0.56 -9.01
C PHE A 180 -4.93 1.86 -9.19
N PHE A 181 -5.27 2.93 -8.46
CA PHE A 181 -4.55 4.20 -8.50
C PHE A 181 -3.12 4.08 -7.95
N PHE A 182 -2.92 3.29 -6.90
CA PHE A 182 -1.57 3.01 -6.41
C PHE A 182 -0.70 2.40 -7.50
N LYS A 183 -1.21 1.42 -8.26
CA LYS A 183 -0.48 0.78 -9.36
C LYS A 183 -0.27 1.70 -10.57
N LEU A 184 -1.14 2.69 -10.79
CA LEU A 184 -0.89 3.73 -11.79
C LEU A 184 0.25 4.66 -11.39
N LEU A 185 0.34 5.03 -10.10
CA LEU A 185 1.42 5.86 -9.56
C LEU A 185 2.74 5.09 -9.45
N TYR A 186 2.67 3.83 -9.03
CA TYR A 186 3.80 2.95 -8.77
C TYR A 186 3.67 1.64 -9.55
N PRO A 187 3.86 1.64 -10.88
CA PRO A 187 3.74 0.42 -11.67
C PRO A 187 4.71 -0.66 -11.19
N PHE A 188 4.19 -1.78 -10.69
CA PHE A 188 5.00 -2.84 -10.10
C PHE A 188 6.02 -3.40 -11.08
N HIS A 189 5.64 -3.56 -12.34
CA HIS A 189 6.57 -3.99 -13.39
C HIS A 189 7.80 -3.07 -13.52
N LEU A 190 7.60 -1.75 -13.42
CA LEU A 190 8.72 -0.81 -13.41
C LEU A 190 9.47 -0.82 -12.08
N SER A 191 8.77 -0.94 -10.96
CA SER A 191 9.39 -1.06 -9.65
C SER A 191 10.32 -2.27 -9.57
N ASN A 192 9.95 -3.39 -10.19
CA ASN A 192 10.70 -4.63 -10.19
C ASN A 192 11.88 -4.64 -11.19
N ARG A 193 12.02 -3.62 -12.03
CA ARG A 193 13.17 -3.48 -12.93
C ARG A 193 14.32 -2.73 -12.25
N PRO A 194 15.54 -3.30 -12.15
CA PRO A 194 16.67 -2.62 -11.53
C PRO A 194 17.04 -1.29 -12.18
N SER A 195 16.85 -1.17 -13.50
CA SER A 195 17.17 0.04 -14.28
C SER A 195 16.14 1.16 -14.17
N SER A 196 14.98 0.91 -13.56
CA SER A 196 13.92 1.92 -13.42
C SER A 196 14.09 2.73 -12.14
N PHE A 197 13.74 4.03 -12.20
CA PHE A 197 13.70 4.91 -11.02
C PHE A 197 12.44 4.70 -10.16
N VAL A 198 11.43 4.00 -10.68
CA VAL A 198 10.21 3.72 -9.94
C VAL A 198 10.52 2.73 -8.83
N ALA A 199 10.13 3.06 -7.62
CA ALA A 199 10.23 2.20 -6.44
C ALA A 199 8.88 2.16 -5.73
N ALA A 200 8.37 0.96 -5.50
CA ALA A 200 7.12 0.72 -4.81
C ALA A 200 7.34 -0.23 -3.64
N ALA A 201 6.59 -0.03 -2.58
CA ALA A 201 6.38 -1.00 -1.53
C ALA A 201 5.01 -0.78 -0.90
N ALA A 202 4.48 -1.79 -0.24
CA ALA A 202 3.28 -1.72 0.58
C ALA A 202 3.64 -2.08 2.03
N GLY A 203 3.36 -1.18 2.96
CA GLY A 203 3.84 -1.24 4.33
C GLY A 203 3.32 -2.40 5.16
N GLY A 204 2.29 -3.12 4.70
CA GLY A 204 1.71 -4.25 5.43
C GLY A 204 2.66 -5.45 5.54
N PHE A 205 3.47 -5.72 4.51
CA PHE A 205 4.46 -6.80 4.49
C PHE A 205 5.68 -6.40 3.66
N ILE A 206 6.83 -6.27 4.31
CA ILE A 206 8.11 -6.00 3.65
C ILE A 206 9.16 -6.98 4.18
N PHE A 207 9.72 -7.78 3.30
CA PHE A 207 10.90 -8.61 3.55
C PHE A 207 12.15 -7.86 3.08
N ILE A 208 13.20 -7.83 3.91
CA ILE A 208 14.45 -7.13 3.63
C ILE A 208 15.66 -7.88 4.19
N GLU A 209 16.79 -7.87 3.50
CA GLU A 209 18.06 -8.29 4.07
C GLU A 209 18.49 -7.30 5.16
N THR A 210 18.73 -7.79 6.37
CA THR A 210 19.10 -6.97 7.54
C THR A 210 20.33 -6.10 7.24
N LYS A 211 21.34 -6.68 6.59
CA LYS A 211 22.57 -5.98 6.19
C LYS A 211 22.30 -4.75 5.32
N VAL A 212 21.36 -4.86 4.38
CA VAL A 212 21.00 -3.73 3.49
C VAL A 212 20.38 -2.58 4.29
N LEU A 213 19.52 -2.90 5.26
CA LEU A 213 18.94 -1.89 6.14
C LEU A 213 20.02 -1.24 7.03
N GLU A 214 21.00 -2.01 7.52
CA GLU A 214 22.14 -1.49 8.27
C GLU A 214 23.03 -0.56 7.44
N GLU A 215 23.34 -0.93 6.19
CA GLU A 215 24.10 -0.11 5.24
C GLU A 215 23.42 1.25 5.00
N LEU A 216 22.10 1.33 5.08
CA LEU A 216 21.33 2.56 4.98
C LEU A 216 21.32 3.39 6.27
N GLY A 217 21.87 2.88 7.38
CA GLY A 217 21.81 3.48 8.71
C GLY A 217 20.47 3.29 9.41
N GLY A 218 19.80 2.17 9.15
CA GLY A 218 18.49 1.84 9.70
C GLY A 218 17.36 2.69 9.13
N PHE A 219 16.30 2.86 9.90
CA PHE A 219 15.15 3.69 9.51
C PHE A 219 15.43 5.20 9.64
N SER A 220 16.59 5.61 10.18
CA SER A 220 16.98 7.02 10.29
C SER A 220 17.02 7.72 8.92
N CYS A 221 17.34 7.00 7.84
CA CYS A 221 17.37 7.52 6.47
C CYS A 221 15.99 7.97 5.95
N ILE A 222 14.90 7.57 6.62
CA ILE A 222 13.51 7.91 6.28
C ILE A 222 12.69 8.36 7.49
N LYS A 223 13.32 8.76 8.59
CA LYS A 223 12.72 8.95 9.94
C LYS A 223 11.43 9.78 9.98
N ASN A 224 11.29 10.75 9.09
CA ASN A 224 10.15 11.66 8.99
C ASN A 224 9.23 11.38 7.81
N ALA A 225 9.43 10.27 7.08
CA ALA A 225 8.61 9.94 5.92
C ALA A 225 7.19 9.57 6.34
N LEU A 226 6.17 10.20 5.71
CA LEU A 226 4.77 9.83 5.86
C LEU A 226 4.39 8.59 5.04
N ILE A 227 5.11 8.37 3.94
CA ILE A 227 4.99 7.21 3.05
C ILE A 227 6.29 6.43 3.22
N ASP A 228 6.38 5.74 4.35
CA ASP A 228 7.58 5.07 4.84
C ASP A 228 8.03 3.92 3.92
N ASP A 229 7.09 3.11 3.46
CA ASP A 229 7.31 1.93 2.61
C ASP A 229 7.93 2.28 1.24
N CYS A 230 7.31 3.16 0.47
CA CYS A 230 7.85 3.60 -0.82
C CYS A 230 9.16 4.40 -0.65
N SER A 231 9.31 5.13 0.45
CA SER A 231 10.55 5.85 0.76
C SER A 231 11.69 4.89 1.05
N LEU A 232 11.44 3.82 1.81
CA LEU A 232 12.41 2.75 2.06
C LEU A 232 12.81 2.05 0.75
N ALA A 233 11.83 1.63 -0.05
CA ALA A 233 12.07 1.00 -1.35
C ALA A 233 12.92 1.89 -2.28
N LYS A 234 12.67 3.22 -2.26
CA LYS A 234 13.44 4.20 -3.03
C LYS A 234 14.91 4.28 -2.57
N GLN A 235 15.17 4.27 -1.26
CA GLN A 235 16.54 4.29 -0.72
C GLN A 235 17.29 3.00 -1.09
N ILE A 236 16.67 1.84 -0.93
CA ILE A 236 17.24 0.54 -1.29
C ILE A 236 17.58 0.49 -2.78
N LYS A 237 16.66 0.90 -3.63
CA LYS A 237 16.86 0.89 -5.09
C LYS A 237 17.91 1.90 -5.55
N LYS A 238 17.99 3.08 -4.89
CA LYS A 238 19.03 4.09 -5.16
C LYS A 238 20.43 3.53 -4.91
N ASN A 239 20.57 2.61 -3.94
CA ASN A 239 21.82 1.91 -3.65
C ASN A 239 22.02 0.65 -4.53
N LYS A 240 21.29 0.53 -5.65
CA LYS A 240 21.42 -0.51 -6.67
C LYS A 240 21.04 -1.92 -6.18
N HIS A 241 20.32 -2.04 -5.10
CA HIS A 241 19.78 -3.32 -4.63
C HIS A 241 18.53 -3.72 -5.43
N LYS A 242 18.34 -5.01 -5.61
CA LYS A 242 17.18 -5.56 -6.32
C LYS A 242 15.96 -5.57 -5.41
N THR A 243 14.86 -5.02 -5.91
CA THR A 243 13.57 -4.99 -5.20
C THR A 243 12.50 -5.69 -6.02
N TRP A 244 11.54 -6.30 -5.34
CA TRP A 244 10.36 -6.84 -5.97
C TRP A 244 9.11 -6.46 -5.17
N THR A 245 8.06 -6.06 -5.88
CA THR A 245 6.76 -5.69 -5.29
C THR A 245 5.66 -6.38 -6.07
N GLY A 246 4.74 -7.00 -5.37
CA GLY A 246 3.60 -7.68 -5.96
C GLY A 246 2.38 -7.67 -5.07
N MET A 247 1.27 -8.17 -5.61
CA MET A 247 0.02 -8.39 -4.88
C MET A 247 0.04 -9.79 -4.24
N THR A 248 -0.78 -10.00 -3.23
CA THR A 248 -0.98 -11.33 -2.63
C THR A 248 -2.40 -11.48 -2.09
N HIS A 249 -2.94 -12.69 -2.14
CA HIS A 249 -4.13 -13.08 -1.37
C HIS A 249 -3.74 -13.62 0.01
N SER A 250 -2.48 -14.05 0.17
CA SER A 250 -1.99 -14.79 1.33
C SER A 250 -1.47 -13.91 2.47
N ALA A 251 -1.43 -12.60 2.31
CA ALA A 251 -1.30 -11.64 3.41
C ALA A 251 -2.53 -10.73 3.41
N MET A 252 -3.33 -10.79 4.46
CA MET A 252 -4.64 -10.14 4.53
C MET A 252 -4.65 -9.06 5.59
N SER A 253 -5.01 -7.83 5.23
CA SER A 253 -5.32 -6.78 6.20
C SER A 253 -6.71 -7.02 6.78
N ILE A 254 -6.78 -7.16 8.10
CA ILE A 254 -8.03 -7.30 8.84
C ILE A 254 -8.58 -5.96 9.35
N ARG A 255 -7.88 -4.87 9.08
CA ARG A 255 -8.34 -3.51 9.37
C ARG A 255 -9.57 -3.17 8.54
N SER A 256 -10.60 -2.69 9.20
CA SER A 256 -11.85 -2.29 8.57
C SER A 256 -11.87 -0.78 8.30
N TYR A 257 -12.42 -0.40 7.13
CA TYR A 257 -12.68 0.99 6.73
C TYR A 257 -14.17 1.17 6.40
N GLU A 258 -15.03 0.90 7.39
CA GLU A 258 -16.48 0.71 7.19
C GLU A 258 -17.21 1.92 6.61
N THR A 259 -16.69 3.12 6.83
CA THR A 259 -17.37 4.37 6.46
C THR A 259 -16.60 5.14 5.39
N LEU A 260 -17.31 5.98 4.62
CA LEU A 260 -16.68 6.93 3.70
C LEU A 260 -15.67 7.82 4.44
N SER A 261 -15.98 8.24 5.67
CA SER A 261 -15.09 9.08 6.46
C SER A 261 -13.76 8.41 6.79
N SER A 262 -13.76 7.11 7.13
CA SER A 262 -12.54 6.36 7.44
C SER A 262 -11.64 6.20 6.20
N ILE A 263 -12.22 5.91 5.03
CA ILE A 263 -11.48 5.85 3.76
C ILE A 263 -10.98 7.25 3.37
N TRP A 264 -11.82 8.28 3.53
CA TRP A 264 -11.44 9.66 3.28
C TRP A 264 -10.22 10.08 4.09
N GLN A 265 -10.22 9.77 5.39
CA GLN A 265 -9.09 10.08 6.27
C GLN A 265 -7.83 9.33 5.87
N MET A 266 -7.95 8.05 5.48
CA MET A 266 -6.83 7.24 4.99
C MET A 266 -6.20 7.88 3.73
N VAL A 267 -7.00 8.22 2.72
CA VAL A 267 -6.52 8.83 1.47
C VAL A 267 -5.99 10.24 1.72
N ALA A 268 -6.75 11.09 2.42
CA ALA A 268 -6.39 12.48 2.67
C ALA A 268 -5.14 12.64 3.58
N ARG A 269 -4.72 11.59 4.28
CA ARG A 269 -3.48 11.60 5.07
C ARG A 269 -2.24 11.73 4.19
N THR A 270 -2.22 11.10 3.01
CA THR A 270 -1.01 10.94 2.20
C THR A 270 -1.14 11.46 0.76
N ALA A 271 -2.34 11.79 0.27
CA ALA A 271 -2.54 12.13 -1.13
C ALA A 271 -1.72 13.36 -1.58
N TYR A 272 -1.65 14.42 -0.78
CA TYR A 272 -0.87 15.61 -1.12
C TYR A 272 0.64 15.40 -0.94
N THR A 273 1.06 14.47 -0.08
CA THR A 273 2.46 14.03 0.04
C THR A 273 2.95 13.38 -1.26
N GLN A 274 2.09 12.63 -1.96
CA GLN A 274 2.40 12.06 -3.28
C GLN A 274 2.67 13.13 -4.35
N LEU A 275 2.16 14.33 -4.15
CA LEU A 275 2.37 15.50 -5.01
C LEU A 275 3.52 16.40 -4.48
N PHE A 276 4.36 15.87 -3.59
CA PHE A 276 5.51 16.59 -3.00
C PHE A 276 5.13 17.95 -2.41
N TYR A 277 3.91 18.06 -1.89
CA TYR A 277 3.33 19.31 -1.36
C TYR A 277 3.35 20.49 -2.36
N SER A 278 3.36 20.20 -3.66
CA SER A 278 3.43 21.20 -4.73
C SER A 278 2.05 21.61 -5.21
N PRO A 279 1.67 22.90 -5.10
CA PRO A 279 0.41 23.41 -5.67
C PRO A 279 0.34 23.24 -7.19
N LEU A 280 1.48 23.33 -7.88
CA LEU A 280 1.54 23.14 -9.33
C LEU A 280 1.21 21.69 -9.71
N LEU A 281 1.76 20.72 -8.97
CA LEU A 281 1.43 19.30 -9.19
C LEU A 281 -0.01 18.98 -8.81
N LEU A 282 -0.57 19.65 -7.79
CA LEU A 282 -1.99 19.55 -7.47
C LEU A 282 -2.89 20.07 -8.60
N LEU A 283 -2.53 21.21 -9.20
CA LEU A 283 -3.24 21.76 -10.35
C LEU A 283 -3.17 20.80 -11.54
N LEU A 284 -1.95 20.30 -11.86
CA LEU A 284 -1.77 19.33 -12.93
C LEU A 284 -2.58 18.04 -12.68
N CYS A 285 -2.52 17.50 -11.46
CA CYS A 285 -3.32 16.35 -11.05
C CYS A 285 -4.82 16.63 -11.25
N THR A 286 -5.28 17.82 -10.88
CA THR A 286 -6.68 18.23 -11.06
C THR A 286 -7.07 18.24 -12.54
N LEU A 287 -6.26 18.85 -13.41
CA LEU A 287 -6.52 18.88 -14.85
C LEU A 287 -6.58 17.46 -15.45
N LEU A 288 -5.62 16.61 -15.09
CA LEU A 288 -5.59 15.21 -15.55
C LEU A 288 -6.78 14.41 -15.05
N MET A 289 -7.15 14.53 -13.77
CA MET A 289 -8.28 13.81 -13.19
C MET A 289 -9.62 14.31 -13.74
N VAL A 290 -9.78 15.62 -13.93
CA VAL A 290 -10.98 16.17 -14.57
C VAL A 290 -11.07 15.67 -16.02
N ALA A 291 -10.00 15.68 -16.80
CA ALA A 291 -9.98 15.15 -18.16
C ALA A 291 -10.27 13.65 -18.21
N ALA A 292 -9.67 12.87 -17.30
CA ALA A 292 -9.80 11.42 -17.28
C ALA A 292 -11.16 10.92 -16.78
N PHE A 293 -11.77 11.61 -15.81
CA PHE A 293 -12.96 11.12 -15.10
C PHE A 293 -14.15 12.10 -15.17
N GLY A 294 -13.93 13.40 -15.04
CA GLY A 294 -15.01 14.41 -15.01
C GLY A 294 -15.61 14.67 -16.41
N ILE A 295 -14.75 14.98 -17.36
CA ILE A 295 -15.20 15.28 -18.74
C ILE A 295 -15.97 14.10 -19.38
N PRO A 296 -15.56 12.82 -19.23
CA PRO A 296 -16.34 11.69 -19.75
C PRO A 296 -17.76 11.60 -19.20
N ILE A 297 -17.98 11.93 -17.92
CA ILE A 297 -19.33 11.99 -17.33
C ILE A 297 -20.17 13.04 -18.05
N LEU A 298 -19.61 14.24 -18.27
CA LEU A 298 -20.30 15.33 -18.98
C LEU A 298 -20.57 14.97 -20.43
N ALA A 299 -19.65 14.24 -21.09
CA ALA A 299 -19.81 13.76 -22.47
C ALA A 299 -20.97 12.78 -22.60
N LEU A 300 -21.18 11.89 -21.61
CA LEU A 300 -22.29 10.95 -21.60
C LEU A 300 -23.66 11.62 -21.38
N LEU A 301 -23.69 12.88 -20.93
CA LEU A 301 -24.93 13.67 -20.78
C LEU A 301 -25.28 14.46 -22.04
N GLN A 302 -24.42 14.46 -23.07
CA GLN A 302 -24.67 15.16 -24.34
C GLN A 302 -25.45 14.27 -25.30
N SER A 303 -26.45 14.82 -25.95
CA SER A 303 -27.21 14.10 -27.00
C SER A 303 -26.55 14.10 -28.37
N GLN A 304 -25.43 14.81 -28.54
CA GLN A 304 -24.72 14.93 -29.79
C GLN A 304 -23.76 13.77 -30.07
N SER A 305 -23.84 13.18 -31.25
CA SER A 305 -23.21 11.93 -31.61
C SER A 305 -21.69 11.83 -31.36
N PRO A 306 -20.82 12.77 -31.81
CA PRO A 306 -19.35 12.54 -31.65
C PRO A 306 -18.88 12.64 -30.20
N VAL A 307 -19.43 13.55 -29.41
CA VAL A 307 -19.06 13.75 -28.02
C VAL A 307 -19.56 12.61 -27.14
N PHE A 308 -20.82 12.20 -27.28
CA PHE A 308 -21.42 11.06 -26.60
C PHE A 308 -20.67 9.77 -26.92
N THR A 309 -20.39 9.51 -28.21
CA THR A 309 -19.64 8.32 -28.64
C THR A 309 -18.24 8.29 -28.01
N SER A 310 -17.54 9.43 -27.96
CA SER A 310 -16.23 9.52 -27.29
C SER A 310 -16.33 9.23 -25.80
N GLY A 311 -17.39 9.70 -25.13
CA GLY A 311 -17.67 9.36 -23.72
C GLY A 311 -17.84 7.86 -23.49
N ILE A 312 -18.59 7.18 -24.36
CA ILE A 312 -18.75 5.71 -24.30
C ILE A 312 -17.43 5.00 -24.53
N VAL A 313 -16.62 5.42 -25.49
CA VAL A 313 -15.30 4.82 -25.75
C VAL A 313 -14.40 4.95 -24.51
N ILE A 314 -14.34 6.13 -23.90
CA ILE A 314 -13.54 6.35 -22.69
C ILE A 314 -14.03 5.46 -21.55
N LEU A 315 -15.34 5.37 -21.34
CA LEU A 315 -15.92 4.48 -20.31
C LEU A 315 -15.55 3.01 -20.59
N GLY A 316 -15.59 2.57 -21.84
CA GLY A 316 -15.14 1.24 -22.25
C GLY A 316 -13.65 0.99 -21.92
N LEU A 317 -12.78 1.96 -22.20
CA LEU A 317 -11.35 1.88 -21.84
C LEU A 317 -11.14 1.81 -20.32
N GLN A 318 -11.89 2.60 -19.55
CA GLN A 318 -11.88 2.58 -18.09
C GLN A 318 -12.26 1.19 -17.56
N ILE A 319 -13.35 0.61 -18.08
CA ILE A 319 -13.82 -0.72 -17.72
C ILE A 319 -12.72 -1.75 -18.01
N VAL A 320 -12.14 -1.76 -19.21
CA VAL A 320 -11.09 -2.70 -19.62
C VAL A 320 -9.88 -2.60 -18.69
N CYS A 321 -9.42 -1.39 -18.34
CA CYS A 321 -8.27 -1.19 -17.47
C CYS A 321 -8.57 -1.53 -16.01
N TYR A 322 -9.78 -1.31 -15.52
CA TYR A 322 -10.11 -1.52 -14.11
C TYR A 322 -10.57 -2.95 -13.80
N LEU A 323 -11.15 -3.64 -14.77
CA LEU A 323 -11.70 -4.99 -14.61
C LEU A 323 -10.71 -6.02 -14.04
N PRO A 324 -9.40 -6.05 -14.40
CA PRO A 324 -8.44 -6.96 -13.78
C PRO A 324 -8.33 -6.77 -12.27
N THR A 325 -8.35 -5.53 -11.78
CA THR A 325 -8.32 -5.24 -10.34
C THR A 325 -9.60 -5.73 -9.65
N LEU A 326 -10.77 -5.49 -10.23
CA LEU A 326 -12.04 -5.98 -9.68
C LEU A 326 -12.08 -7.52 -9.62
N ARG A 327 -11.60 -8.20 -10.68
CA ARG A 327 -11.50 -9.67 -10.71
C ARG A 327 -10.56 -10.20 -9.65
N TYR A 328 -9.42 -9.56 -9.45
CA TYR A 328 -8.46 -9.94 -8.42
C TYR A 328 -9.10 -9.93 -7.01
N TYR A 329 -9.96 -8.94 -6.72
CA TYR A 329 -10.68 -8.85 -5.46
C TYR A 329 -12.03 -9.58 -5.46
N SER A 330 -12.35 -10.38 -6.48
CA SER A 330 -13.64 -11.07 -6.64
C SER A 330 -14.85 -10.13 -6.56
N MET A 331 -14.70 -8.88 -7.02
CA MET A 331 -15.74 -7.87 -7.00
C MET A 331 -16.62 -7.96 -8.25
N ASN A 332 -17.91 -7.55 -8.09
CA ASN A 332 -18.81 -7.47 -9.22
C ASN A 332 -18.29 -6.48 -10.29
N PRO A 333 -18.18 -6.91 -11.55
CA PRO A 333 -17.73 -6.04 -12.66
C PRO A 333 -18.52 -4.74 -12.84
N ILE A 334 -19.76 -4.68 -12.32
CA ILE A 334 -20.60 -3.47 -12.39
C ILE A 334 -19.94 -2.25 -11.73
N TYR A 335 -19.08 -2.47 -10.73
CA TYR A 335 -18.31 -1.39 -10.11
C TYR A 335 -17.38 -0.66 -11.09
N ALA A 336 -17.03 -1.28 -12.23
CA ALA A 336 -16.23 -0.62 -13.25
C ALA A 336 -16.97 0.57 -13.90
N LEU A 337 -18.28 0.51 -13.99
CA LEU A 337 -19.11 1.63 -14.49
C LEU A 337 -19.05 2.86 -13.59
N LEU A 338 -18.71 2.67 -12.32
CA LEU A 338 -18.65 3.75 -11.33
C LEU A 338 -17.26 4.40 -11.26
N LEU A 339 -16.27 3.90 -12.01
CA LEU A 339 -14.90 4.40 -11.97
C LEU A 339 -14.80 5.92 -12.24
N PRO A 340 -15.56 6.54 -13.15
CA PRO A 340 -15.55 7.99 -13.34
C PRO A 340 -15.92 8.76 -12.05
N PHE A 341 -16.98 8.34 -11.36
CA PHE A 341 -17.41 8.96 -10.10
C PHE A 341 -16.42 8.73 -8.99
N ILE A 342 -15.85 7.52 -8.90
CA ILE A 342 -14.79 7.18 -7.95
C ILE A 342 -13.57 8.08 -8.18
N GLY A 343 -13.15 8.30 -9.43
CA GLY A 343 -12.04 9.19 -9.78
C GLY A 343 -12.27 10.62 -9.31
N VAL A 344 -13.47 11.16 -9.55
CA VAL A 344 -13.83 12.51 -9.05
C VAL A 344 -13.79 12.56 -7.51
N LEU A 345 -14.26 11.52 -6.83
CA LEU A 345 -14.24 11.45 -5.38
C LEU A 345 -12.79 11.43 -4.83
N TYR A 346 -11.89 10.67 -5.45
CA TYR A 346 -10.45 10.67 -5.10
C TYR A 346 -9.79 12.03 -5.35
N LEU A 347 -10.18 12.75 -6.40
CA LEU A 347 -9.72 14.12 -6.63
C LEU A 347 -10.13 15.03 -5.47
N VAL A 348 -11.39 14.96 -5.02
CA VAL A 348 -11.86 15.76 -3.88
C VAL A 348 -11.13 15.39 -2.58
N MET A 349 -10.86 14.09 -2.36
CA MET A 349 -10.02 13.63 -1.24
C MET A 349 -8.59 14.19 -1.32
N THR A 350 -8.02 14.31 -2.54
CA THR A 350 -6.68 14.90 -2.76
C THR A 350 -6.67 16.38 -2.42
N TRP A 351 -7.69 17.12 -2.80
CA TRP A 351 -7.86 18.51 -2.39
C TRP A 351 -8.07 18.65 -0.87
N SER A 352 -8.83 17.74 -0.26
CA SER A 352 -8.97 17.69 1.19
C SER A 352 -7.62 17.46 1.89
N SER A 353 -6.75 16.65 1.31
CA SER A 353 -5.38 16.43 1.79
C SER A 353 -4.55 17.72 1.76
N ALA A 354 -4.58 18.44 0.64
CA ALA A 354 -3.91 19.73 0.49
C ALA A 354 -4.45 20.79 1.47
N TYR A 355 -5.78 20.88 1.59
CA TYR A 355 -6.42 21.79 2.56
C TYR A 355 -5.93 21.51 3.99
N ARG A 356 -5.86 20.24 4.40
CA ARG A 356 -5.37 19.86 5.75
C ARG A 356 -3.92 20.25 5.96
N TYR A 357 -3.08 20.14 4.94
CA TYR A 357 -1.67 20.52 5.02
C TYR A 357 -1.50 22.03 5.31
N TYR A 358 -2.30 22.90 4.68
CA TYR A 358 -2.18 24.35 4.86
C TYR A 358 -2.94 24.91 6.07
N PHE A 359 -4.08 24.28 6.44
CA PHE A 359 -5.03 24.88 7.39
C PHE A 359 -5.33 24.02 8.62
N ALA A 360 -4.88 22.77 8.68
CA ALA A 360 -5.10 21.91 9.84
C ALA A 360 -3.77 21.50 10.50
N LYS A 361 -3.85 20.94 11.72
CA LYS A 361 -2.69 20.42 12.44
C LYS A 361 -2.24 19.11 11.80
N GLY A 362 -1.27 19.13 10.88
CA GLY A 362 -0.48 18.01 10.37
C GLY A 362 -1.16 16.64 10.17
N ALA A 363 -0.40 15.64 9.76
CA ALA A 363 -0.89 14.25 9.69
C ALA A 363 -0.95 13.62 11.10
N ASN A 364 -1.96 12.76 11.33
CA ASN A 364 -2.15 12.06 12.60
C ASN A 364 -1.99 10.54 12.41
N TRP A 365 -1.21 9.89 13.27
CA TRP A 365 -1.13 8.44 13.37
C TRP A 365 -1.40 7.99 14.80
N LYS A 366 -2.51 7.25 15.01
CA LYS A 366 -2.85 6.70 16.32
C LYS A 366 -2.78 7.74 17.48
N GLY A 367 -3.28 8.97 17.21
CA GLY A 367 -3.30 10.06 18.19
C GLY A 367 -2.02 10.90 18.29
N ARG A 368 -0.98 10.59 17.51
CA ARG A 368 0.25 11.41 17.43
C ARG A 368 0.18 12.30 16.19
N TYR A 369 0.38 13.60 16.39
CA TYR A 369 0.45 14.60 15.30
C TYR A 369 1.89 14.76 14.85
N TYR A 370 2.10 14.84 13.55
CA TYR A 370 3.38 15.14 12.93
C TYR A 370 3.34 16.56 12.38
N SER A 371 4.30 17.38 12.77
CA SER A 371 4.50 18.74 12.27
C SER A 371 5.37 18.72 11.01
#